data_08bf075b90501f3c2dbdd209d19ba135
#
_entry.id   08bf075b90501f3c2dbdd209d19ba135
#
_cell.length_a   1.000
_cell.length_b   1.000
_cell.length_c   1.000
_cell.angle_alpha   90.00
_cell.angle_beta   90.00
_cell.angle_gamma   90.00
#
_symmetry.space_group_name_H-M   'P 1'
#
loop_
_entity.id
_entity.type
_entity.pdbx_description
1 polymer ?
#
loop_
_entity_poly.entity_id
_entity_poly.type
_entity_poly.pdbx_seq_one_letter_code
_entity_poly.pdbx_strand_id
1 'polypeptide(L)'
;MPEHLTEIFKMNGKIFDIKRFAVHDGNGIRTTVFLKGCSMKCVWCQNPEGISIENTSMYFKNRCIKCRICEKFTDGNGAVFENDNLKKKKISDENMKKIIENCPVEAVQKSSKEMSAEEVVNEILKDKVFFKNGGGATFSGGEPLLQKDFLIEVLKKLKEKNINTAVETALNVETETLKDVLPYLDFIYADLKIFDREKHKKYTGVSNEFIKKNIKFLLESSKKENVVIRTPMIPEFTAYEENIKEISRYISEIYPDVKYEILNYNPLAESKYEMTGKEYCFEKNPPLYTKEEMKNFGNIAEKNGIKKIIIES
;
A
#
# COMPACT_ATOMS: atom_id res chain seq x y z
N MET A 1 31.71 38.26 6.07
CA MET A 1 30.49 37.77 5.41
C MET A 1 30.10 36.47 6.08
N PRO A 2 28.98 36.33 6.77
CA PRO A 2 28.59 35.07 7.31
C PRO A 2 28.01 34.21 6.19
N GLU A 3 28.55 33.02 6.05
CA GLU A 3 28.03 31.96 5.21
C GLU A 3 26.61 31.63 5.69
N HIS A 4 25.63 31.95 4.87
CA HIS A 4 24.27 31.43 5.04
C HIS A 4 24.33 29.92 4.83
N LEU A 5 24.40 29.17 5.92
CA LEU A 5 24.01 27.79 6.00
C LEU A 5 22.55 27.72 5.59
N THR A 6 22.29 27.38 4.33
CA THR A 6 21.02 26.85 3.89
C THR A 6 20.82 25.56 4.66
N GLU A 7 20.09 25.63 5.77
CA GLU A 7 19.46 24.44 6.36
C GLU A 7 18.58 23.84 5.27
N ILE A 8 19.11 22.83 4.61
CA ILE A 8 18.33 21.96 3.74
C ILE A 8 17.35 21.28 4.70
N PHE A 9 16.10 21.78 4.73
CA PHE A 9 15.01 21.11 5.43
C PHE A 9 14.94 19.69 4.89
N LYS A 10 15.48 18.73 5.64
CA LYS A 10 15.39 17.32 5.29
C LYS A 10 13.92 16.95 5.31
N MET A 11 13.37 16.71 4.13
CA MET A 11 12.01 16.23 3.99
C MET A 11 11.95 14.77 4.47
N ASN A 12 11.17 14.51 5.50
CA ASN A 12 10.98 13.17 6.04
C ASN A 12 9.68 12.57 5.52
N GLY A 13 9.75 11.30 5.13
CA GLY A 13 8.56 10.51 4.81
C GLY A 13 8.09 9.68 6.00
N LYS A 14 6.79 9.51 6.11
CA LYS A 14 6.18 8.59 7.09
C LYS A 14 6.06 7.20 6.47
N ILE A 15 6.80 6.25 7.02
CA ILE A 15 6.93 4.87 6.52
C ILE A 15 6.45 3.90 7.59
N PHE A 16 5.57 2.98 7.23
CA PHE A 16 5.09 2.01 8.20
C PHE A 16 5.76 0.63 8.08
N ASP A 17 6.31 0.30 6.89
CA ASP A 17 7.05 -0.95 6.72
C ASP A 17 8.10 -0.82 5.60
N ILE A 18 9.14 -1.66 5.66
CA ILE A 18 10.10 -1.88 4.57
C ILE A 18 10.29 -3.39 4.46
N LYS A 19 9.68 -3.97 3.43
CA LYS A 19 9.74 -5.40 3.14
C LYS A 19 10.90 -5.70 2.19
N ARG A 20 11.86 -6.46 2.67
CA ARG A 20 13.00 -6.91 1.88
C ARG A 20 12.68 -8.22 1.16
N PHE A 21 13.35 -8.48 0.04
CA PHE A 21 13.21 -9.70 -0.76
C PHE A 21 11.77 -9.98 -1.24
N ALA A 22 11.01 -8.93 -1.55
CA ALA A 22 9.69 -9.07 -2.14
C ALA A 22 9.79 -9.64 -3.57
N VAL A 23 8.96 -10.62 -3.90
CA VAL A 23 8.92 -11.31 -5.20
C VAL A 23 7.60 -11.13 -5.95
N HIS A 24 6.63 -10.43 -5.34
CA HIS A 24 5.29 -10.16 -5.91
C HIS A 24 5.04 -8.67 -6.18
N ASP A 25 6.00 -7.81 -5.85
CA ASP A 25 5.84 -6.35 -5.94
C ASP A 25 6.55 -5.79 -7.20
N GLY A 26 6.63 -6.60 -8.26
CA GLY A 26 7.25 -6.29 -9.55
C GLY A 26 8.28 -7.31 -10.00
N ASN A 27 8.99 -6.99 -11.09
CA ASN A 27 9.99 -7.89 -11.66
C ASN A 27 11.20 -8.08 -10.73
N GLY A 28 11.73 -9.30 -10.70
CA GLY A 28 12.92 -9.68 -9.92
C GLY A 28 12.69 -9.59 -8.41
N ILE A 29 13.77 -9.53 -7.65
CA ILE A 29 13.74 -9.34 -6.19
C ILE A 29 13.71 -7.84 -5.91
N ARG A 30 12.81 -7.39 -5.03
CA ARG A 30 12.62 -5.98 -4.71
C ARG A 30 12.65 -5.71 -3.22
N THR A 31 13.00 -4.47 -2.89
CA THR A 31 12.74 -3.91 -1.56
C THR A 31 11.54 -3.01 -1.69
N THR A 32 10.45 -3.34 -0.97
CA THR A 32 9.21 -2.56 -1.00
C THR A 32 9.11 -1.66 0.22
N VAL A 33 8.96 -0.36 -0.02
CA VAL A 33 8.80 0.68 0.99
C VAL A 33 7.34 1.07 1.07
N PHE A 34 6.72 0.91 2.24
CA PHE A 34 5.32 1.18 2.47
C PHE A 34 5.13 2.56 3.11
N LEU A 35 4.65 3.52 2.32
CA LEU A 35 4.38 4.89 2.76
C LEU A 35 3.00 5.00 3.40
N LYS A 36 2.91 5.81 4.46
CA LYS A 36 1.71 6.02 5.25
C LYS A 36 0.83 7.12 4.67
N GLY A 37 -0.47 6.99 4.88
CA GLY A 37 -1.50 7.86 4.33
C GLY A 37 -2.14 7.28 3.07
N CYS A 38 -3.46 7.29 3.02
CA CYS A 38 -4.26 6.89 1.87
C CYS A 38 -5.49 7.77 1.75
N SER A 39 -5.81 8.22 0.56
CA SER A 39 -7.07 8.95 0.28
C SER A 39 -8.29 8.03 0.27
N MET A 40 -8.07 6.72 0.22
CA MET A 40 -9.11 5.69 0.20
C MET A 40 -9.27 5.03 1.57
N LYS A 41 -10.45 4.44 1.80
CA LYS A 41 -10.80 3.69 3.01
C LYS A 41 -11.47 2.37 2.62
N CYS A 42 -10.78 1.58 1.77
CA CYS A 42 -11.31 0.30 1.32
C CYS A 42 -11.66 -0.58 2.51
N VAL A 43 -12.87 -1.14 2.54
CA VAL A 43 -13.35 -1.96 3.66
C VAL A 43 -12.52 -3.23 3.87
N TRP A 44 -11.88 -3.72 2.81
CA TRP A 44 -10.97 -4.88 2.78
C TRP A 44 -9.49 -4.51 2.80
N CYS A 45 -9.11 -3.31 3.23
CA CYS A 45 -7.73 -2.82 3.09
C CYS A 45 -6.70 -3.82 3.64
N GLN A 46 -5.69 -4.18 2.84
CA GLN A 46 -4.62 -5.09 3.25
C GLN A 46 -3.62 -4.45 4.23
N ASN A 47 -3.63 -3.10 4.32
CA ASN A 47 -2.72 -2.34 5.16
C ASN A 47 -3.51 -1.27 5.97
N PRO A 48 -4.40 -1.69 6.91
CA PRO A 48 -5.24 -0.76 7.68
C PRO A 48 -4.41 0.19 8.55
N GLU A 49 -3.17 -0.17 8.89
CA GLU A 49 -2.19 0.67 9.59
C GLU A 49 -1.67 1.82 8.71
N GLY A 50 -1.68 1.65 7.39
CA GLY A 50 -1.21 2.62 6.39
C GLY A 50 -2.24 3.68 6.00
N ILE A 51 -3.53 3.53 6.35
CA ILE A 51 -4.61 4.43 5.88
C ILE A 51 -4.45 5.85 6.43
N SER A 52 -4.30 6.00 7.75
CA SER A 52 -4.13 7.32 8.37
C SER A 52 -2.71 7.83 8.20
N ILE A 53 -2.53 9.11 7.87
CA ILE A 53 -1.20 9.74 7.88
C ILE A 53 -0.68 9.92 9.31
N GLU A 54 -1.57 9.99 10.29
CA GLU A 54 -1.20 10.14 11.69
C GLU A 54 -0.69 8.83 12.28
N ASN A 55 0.31 8.93 13.16
CA ASN A 55 0.78 7.78 13.89
C ASN A 55 -0.33 7.26 14.81
N THR A 56 -0.56 5.97 14.73
CA THR A 56 -1.44 5.23 15.64
C THR A 56 -0.62 4.17 16.37
N SER A 57 -1.16 3.57 17.40
CA SER A 57 -0.49 2.45 18.06
C SER A 57 -0.97 1.13 17.49
N MET A 58 -0.05 0.20 17.35
CA MET A 58 -0.31 -1.19 17.03
C MET A 58 -0.06 -2.05 18.28
N TYR A 59 -0.90 -3.06 18.48
CA TYR A 59 -0.74 -4.01 19.59
C TYR A 59 -0.51 -5.43 19.06
N PHE A 60 0.64 -5.99 19.43
CA PHE A 60 1.06 -7.34 19.07
C PHE A 60 0.78 -8.30 20.22
N LYS A 61 -0.41 -8.91 20.20
CA LYS A 61 -0.91 -9.80 21.26
C LYS A 61 0.05 -10.96 21.55
N ASN A 62 0.66 -11.53 20.52
CA ASN A 62 1.62 -12.64 20.63
C ASN A 62 2.95 -12.27 21.31
N ARG A 63 3.29 -10.98 21.40
CA ARG A 63 4.49 -10.50 22.13
C ARG A 63 4.16 -10.13 23.57
N CYS A 64 2.89 -9.87 23.89
CA CYS A 64 2.49 -9.33 25.18
C CYS A 64 2.62 -10.35 26.31
N ILE A 65 3.45 -10.05 27.30
CA ILE A 65 3.63 -10.85 28.53
C ILE A 65 2.64 -10.49 29.64
N LYS A 66 1.64 -9.64 29.37
CA LYS A 66 0.57 -9.21 30.28
C LYS A 66 1.09 -8.56 31.58
N CYS A 67 2.23 -7.89 31.53
CA CYS A 67 2.85 -7.22 32.70
C CYS A 67 2.07 -6.00 33.21
N ARG A 68 1.06 -5.52 32.46
CA ARG A 68 0.17 -4.38 32.80
C ARG A 68 0.87 -3.04 33.02
N ILE A 69 2.14 -2.88 32.63
CA ILE A 69 2.85 -1.59 32.73
C ILE A 69 2.10 -0.49 31.98
N CYS A 70 1.48 -0.81 30.83
CA CYS A 70 0.71 0.15 30.03
C CYS A 70 -0.49 0.74 30.76
N GLU A 71 -1.10 0.05 31.72
CA GLU A 71 -2.22 0.56 32.50
C GLU A 71 -1.79 1.72 33.41
N LYS A 72 -0.52 1.72 33.89
CA LYS A 72 0.02 2.77 34.77
C LYS A 72 0.11 4.15 34.10
N PHE A 73 0.17 4.20 32.77
CA PHE A 73 0.30 5.44 32.00
C PHE A 73 -1.04 5.98 31.49
N THR A 74 -2.15 5.44 31.93
CA THR A 74 -3.46 5.79 31.41
C THR A 74 -4.49 6.17 32.46
N ASP A 75 -4.08 6.20 33.75
CA ASP A 75 -4.96 6.47 34.91
C ASP A 75 -6.25 5.63 34.87
N GLY A 76 -6.16 4.40 34.37
CA GLY A 76 -7.28 3.48 34.20
C GLY A 76 -8.22 3.79 33.02
N ASN A 77 -7.99 4.88 32.28
CA ASN A 77 -8.93 5.35 31.25
C ASN A 77 -8.52 5.06 29.79
N GLY A 78 -7.32 4.57 29.52
CA GLY A 78 -6.83 4.45 28.15
C GLY A 78 -6.40 3.07 27.70
N ALA A 79 -5.73 2.30 28.55
CA ALA A 79 -5.32 0.93 28.28
C ALA A 79 -5.79 0.05 29.44
N VAL A 80 -6.67 -0.90 29.15
CA VAL A 80 -7.22 -1.82 30.17
C VAL A 80 -7.15 -3.24 29.62
N PHE A 81 -6.74 -4.19 30.44
CA PHE A 81 -6.81 -5.60 30.10
C PHE A 81 -8.21 -6.15 30.43
N GLU A 82 -8.96 -6.50 29.39
CA GLU A 82 -10.25 -7.20 29.50
C GLU A 82 -10.10 -8.58 28.85
N ASN A 83 -10.39 -9.65 29.60
CA ASN A 83 -10.28 -11.03 29.13
C ASN A 83 -8.92 -11.32 28.45
N ASP A 84 -7.83 -10.92 29.10
CA ASP A 84 -6.45 -11.08 28.60
C ASP A 84 -6.12 -10.35 27.28
N ASN A 85 -6.97 -9.46 26.85
CA ASN A 85 -6.74 -8.58 25.68
C ASN A 85 -6.60 -7.12 26.12
N LEU A 86 -5.60 -6.45 25.57
CA LEU A 86 -5.44 -5.02 25.76
C LEU A 86 -6.52 -4.29 24.96
N LYS A 87 -7.47 -3.67 25.66
CA LYS A 87 -8.43 -2.74 25.07
C LYS A 87 -7.83 -1.34 25.13
N LYS A 88 -7.72 -0.71 23.98
CA LYS A 88 -7.29 0.68 23.86
C LYS A 88 -8.54 1.56 23.81
N LYS A 89 -8.76 2.34 24.84
CA LYS A 89 -9.68 3.47 24.84
C LYS A 89 -8.94 4.70 24.27
N LYS A 90 -9.56 5.85 24.22
CA LYS A 90 -8.93 7.08 23.75
C LYS A 90 -7.72 7.43 24.65
N ILE A 91 -6.51 7.20 24.13
CA ILE A 91 -5.23 7.45 24.82
C ILE A 91 -4.63 8.72 24.21
N SER A 92 -4.13 9.65 25.04
CA SER A 92 -3.39 10.81 24.53
C SER A 92 -2.07 10.39 23.90
N ASP A 93 -1.56 11.19 22.96
CA ASP A 93 -0.28 10.92 22.27
C ASP A 93 0.88 10.82 23.26
N GLU A 94 0.87 11.65 24.31
CA GLU A 94 1.87 11.60 25.38
C GLU A 94 1.84 10.28 26.15
N ASN A 95 0.68 9.82 26.57
CA ASN A 95 0.52 8.56 27.28
C ASN A 95 0.85 7.37 26.35
N MET A 96 0.47 7.45 25.07
CA MET A 96 0.84 6.43 24.10
C MET A 96 2.36 6.34 23.93
N LYS A 97 3.07 7.47 23.87
CA LYS A 97 4.52 7.52 23.82
C LYS A 97 5.13 6.83 25.07
N LYS A 98 4.64 7.15 26.26
CA LYS A 98 5.08 6.51 27.52
C LYS A 98 4.86 4.99 27.49
N ILE A 99 3.69 4.52 26.99
CA ILE A 99 3.41 3.08 26.88
C ILE A 99 4.40 2.40 25.94
N ILE A 100 4.66 2.98 24.78
CA ILE A 100 5.61 2.43 23.78
C ILE A 100 7.02 2.35 24.35
N GLU A 101 7.49 3.43 24.99
CA GLU A 101 8.84 3.51 25.56
C GLU A 101 9.06 2.56 26.75
N ASN A 102 8.00 2.20 27.47
CA ASN A 102 8.09 1.36 28.68
C ASN A 102 7.59 -0.09 28.46
N CYS A 103 7.20 -0.47 27.25
CA CYS A 103 6.82 -1.85 26.98
C CYS A 103 8.06 -2.74 26.82
N PRO A 104 8.36 -3.63 27.78
CA PRO A 104 9.63 -4.37 27.81
C PRO A 104 9.80 -5.38 26.67
N VAL A 105 8.72 -5.72 25.98
CA VAL A 105 8.67 -6.69 24.89
C VAL A 105 8.17 -6.06 23.58
N GLU A 106 8.10 -4.74 23.53
CA GLU A 106 7.63 -4.00 22.34
C GLU A 106 6.29 -4.51 21.79
N ALA A 107 5.40 -4.96 22.67
CA ALA A 107 4.07 -5.42 22.26
C ALA A 107 3.16 -4.25 21.82
N VAL A 108 3.46 -3.04 22.24
CA VAL A 108 2.80 -1.81 21.74
C VAL A 108 3.85 -0.99 21.00
N GLN A 109 3.57 -0.67 19.75
CA GLN A 109 4.48 0.06 18.87
C GLN A 109 3.75 1.21 18.13
N LYS A 110 4.50 2.16 17.63
CA LYS A 110 3.99 3.13 16.65
C LYS A 110 3.72 2.44 15.32
N SER A 111 2.67 2.86 14.63
CA SER A 111 2.31 2.33 13.31
C SER A 111 3.22 2.82 12.18
N SER A 112 4.10 3.78 12.43
CA SER A 112 5.08 4.27 11.44
C SER A 112 6.25 4.96 12.11
N LYS A 113 7.32 5.12 11.34
CA LYS A 113 8.50 5.95 11.65
C LYS A 113 8.66 7.02 10.57
N GLU A 114 9.30 8.12 10.94
CA GLU A 114 9.75 9.13 10.01
C GLU A 114 11.18 8.78 9.57
N MET A 115 11.43 8.85 8.26
CA MET A 115 12.75 8.62 7.66
C MET A 115 13.04 9.67 6.61
N SER A 116 14.28 10.14 6.56
CA SER A 116 14.77 10.96 5.47
C SER A 116 14.92 10.16 4.17
N ALA A 117 14.95 10.82 3.03
CA ALA A 117 15.18 10.17 1.75
C ALA A 117 16.49 9.37 1.72
N GLU A 118 17.55 9.90 2.35
CA GLU A 118 18.86 9.23 2.44
C GLU A 118 18.79 7.93 3.25
N GLU A 119 18.08 7.93 4.38
CA GLU A 119 17.90 6.72 5.20
C GLU A 119 17.14 5.63 4.43
N VAL A 120 16.07 6.00 3.69
CA VAL A 120 15.32 5.05 2.85
C VAL A 120 16.19 4.49 1.74
N VAL A 121 16.94 5.32 1.05
CA VAL A 121 17.87 4.88 0.00
C VAL A 121 18.91 3.91 0.56
N ASN A 122 19.49 4.23 1.73
CA ASN A 122 20.47 3.36 2.37
C ASN A 122 19.89 2.00 2.77
N GLU A 123 18.63 1.95 3.26
CA GLU A 123 17.94 0.67 3.51
C GLU A 123 17.77 -0.14 2.23
N ILE A 124 17.32 0.48 1.13
CA ILE A 124 17.14 -0.18 -0.16
C ILE A 124 18.48 -0.72 -0.70
N LEU A 125 19.55 0.04 -0.58
CA LEU A 125 20.87 -0.33 -1.10
C LEU A 125 21.49 -1.54 -0.40
N LYS A 126 21.06 -1.90 0.81
CA LYS A 126 21.49 -3.13 1.48
C LYS A 126 21.16 -4.39 0.66
N ASP A 127 20.13 -4.31 -0.21
CA ASP A 127 19.67 -5.41 -1.06
C ASP A 127 20.16 -5.31 -2.51
N LYS A 128 20.95 -4.29 -2.85
CA LYS A 128 21.37 -4.01 -4.24
C LYS A 128 21.97 -5.22 -4.96
N VAL A 129 22.70 -6.08 -4.26
CA VAL A 129 23.33 -7.29 -4.84
C VAL A 129 22.31 -8.31 -5.35
N PHE A 130 21.06 -8.24 -4.88
CA PHE A 130 19.96 -9.12 -5.27
C PHE A 130 19.07 -8.52 -6.36
N PHE A 131 19.25 -7.27 -6.74
CA PHE A 131 18.42 -6.57 -7.75
C PHE A 131 18.81 -7.01 -9.17
N LYS A 132 18.66 -8.30 -9.45
CA LYS A 132 18.88 -8.89 -10.78
C LYS A 132 17.55 -9.01 -11.52
N ASN A 133 17.60 -9.19 -12.84
CA ASN A 133 16.43 -9.48 -13.69
C ASN A 133 15.30 -8.44 -13.54
N GLY A 134 15.63 -7.17 -13.48
CA GLY A 134 14.65 -6.08 -13.32
C GLY A 134 14.24 -5.79 -11.87
N GLY A 135 14.92 -6.40 -10.89
CA GLY A 135 14.73 -6.09 -9.47
C GLY A 135 15.11 -4.67 -9.09
N GLY A 136 14.70 -4.20 -7.93
CA GLY A 136 14.92 -2.84 -7.48
C GLY A 136 14.06 -2.41 -6.30
N ALA A 137 13.59 -1.18 -6.28
CA ALA A 137 12.73 -0.65 -5.25
C ALA A 137 11.28 -0.50 -5.73
N THR A 138 10.33 -0.85 -4.87
CA THR A 138 8.90 -0.58 -5.07
C THR A 138 8.39 0.31 -3.95
N PHE A 139 7.59 1.30 -4.29
CA PHE A 139 6.92 2.19 -3.34
C PHE A 139 5.44 1.86 -3.34
N SER A 140 4.93 1.47 -2.17
CA SER A 140 3.57 1.00 -1.93
C SER A 140 3.06 1.56 -0.60
N GLY A 141 2.04 0.94 0.00
CA GLY A 141 1.60 1.25 1.36
C GLY A 141 0.16 1.63 1.46
N GLY A 142 -0.11 2.88 1.85
CA GLY A 142 -1.39 3.55 1.66
C GLY A 142 -1.52 4.00 0.22
N GLU A 143 -1.22 5.27 -0.04
CA GLU A 143 -1.07 5.83 -1.39
C GLU A 143 0.27 6.60 -1.45
N PRO A 144 1.31 6.05 -2.09
CA PRO A 144 2.64 6.67 -2.11
C PRO A 144 2.66 8.07 -2.70
N LEU A 145 1.78 8.34 -3.66
CA LEU A 145 1.68 9.62 -4.35
C LEU A 145 1.19 10.76 -3.43
N LEU A 146 0.64 10.46 -2.26
CA LEU A 146 0.29 11.48 -1.27
C LEU A 146 1.52 12.11 -0.59
N GLN A 147 2.64 11.40 -0.58
CA GLN A 147 3.93 11.92 -0.11
C GLN A 147 4.85 12.27 -1.30
N LYS A 148 4.29 12.93 -2.32
CA LYS A 148 4.89 13.18 -3.63
C LYS A 148 6.32 13.72 -3.56
N ASP A 149 6.53 14.79 -2.81
CA ASP A 149 7.82 15.49 -2.82
C ASP A 149 8.92 14.63 -2.17
N PHE A 150 8.60 13.94 -1.08
CA PHE A 150 9.47 12.96 -0.47
C PHE A 150 9.76 11.79 -1.43
N LEU A 151 8.72 11.26 -2.07
CA LEU A 151 8.85 10.15 -3.03
C LEU A 151 9.78 10.54 -4.19
N ILE A 152 9.62 11.74 -4.76
CA ILE A 152 10.46 12.25 -5.84
C ILE A 152 11.93 12.35 -5.39
N GLU A 153 12.19 12.84 -4.19
CA GLU A 153 13.55 12.92 -3.66
C GLU A 153 14.22 11.55 -3.56
N VAL A 154 13.50 10.55 -3.03
CA VAL A 154 13.99 9.16 -2.95
C VAL A 154 14.24 8.58 -4.34
N LEU A 155 13.26 8.73 -5.25
CA LEU A 155 13.36 8.22 -6.62
C LEU A 155 14.55 8.80 -7.38
N LYS A 156 14.81 10.12 -7.29
CA LYS A 156 15.97 10.78 -7.89
C LYS A 156 17.28 10.14 -7.43
N LYS A 157 17.45 9.99 -6.12
CA LYS A 157 18.64 9.36 -5.52
C LYS A 157 18.82 7.91 -5.97
N LEU A 158 17.73 7.14 -6.12
CA LEU A 158 17.78 5.78 -6.63
C LEU A 158 18.16 5.72 -8.11
N LYS A 159 17.68 6.66 -8.93
CA LYS A 159 18.07 6.79 -10.35
C LYS A 159 19.56 7.08 -10.51
N GLU A 160 20.14 7.97 -9.70
CA GLU A 160 21.58 8.25 -9.68
C GLU A 160 22.41 6.99 -9.39
N LYS A 161 21.85 6.04 -8.65
CA LYS A 161 22.50 4.76 -8.30
C LYS A 161 22.13 3.60 -9.26
N ASN A 162 21.42 3.91 -10.36
CA ASN A 162 20.93 2.95 -11.36
C ASN A 162 20.07 1.84 -10.76
N ILE A 163 19.22 2.18 -9.79
CA ILE A 163 18.24 1.25 -9.22
C ILE A 163 16.92 1.36 -9.98
N ASN A 164 16.36 0.23 -10.40
CA ASN A 164 15.04 0.16 -11.00
C ASN A 164 13.97 0.53 -9.96
N THR A 165 12.98 1.33 -10.38
CA THR A 165 11.96 1.89 -9.51
C THR A 165 10.56 1.53 -9.98
N ALA A 166 9.69 1.18 -9.04
CA ALA A 166 8.28 0.92 -9.30
C ALA A 166 7.39 1.59 -8.26
N VAL A 167 6.15 1.84 -8.62
CA VAL A 167 5.11 2.30 -7.70
C VAL A 167 3.88 1.41 -7.81
N GLU A 168 3.27 1.12 -6.67
CA GLU A 168 1.92 0.56 -6.56
C GLU A 168 0.99 1.65 -6.06
N THR A 169 -0.02 1.99 -6.84
CA THR A 169 -0.89 3.14 -6.58
C THR A 169 -2.33 2.86 -6.97
N ALA A 170 -3.25 3.39 -6.19
CA ALA A 170 -4.67 3.42 -6.58
C ALA A 170 -5.00 4.62 -7.47
N LEU A 171 -4.04 5.50 -7.79
CA LEU A 171 -4.21 6.66 -8.68
C LEU A 171 -5.29 7.66 -8.26
N ASN A 172 -5.75 7.63 -7.01
CA ASN A 172 -6.74 8.61 -6.52
C ASN A 172 -6.04 9.90 -6.06
N VAL A 173 -5.40 10.56 -7.01
CA VAL A 173 -4.65 11.82 -6.86
C VAL A 173 -4.89 12.71 -8.08
N GLU A 174 -4.54 13.99 -7.97
CA GLU A 174 -4.53 14.89 -9.13
C GLU A 174 -3.56 14.41 -10.20
N THR A 175 -3.92 14.56 -11.48
CA THR A 175 -3.09 14.12 -12.60
C THR A 175 -1.70 14.78 -12.61
N GLU A 176 -1.59 16.01 -12.14
CA GLU A 176 -0.32 16.74 -12.04
C GLU A 176 0.64 16.06 -11.06
N THR A 177 0.13 15.53 -9.93
CA THR A 177 0.94 14.72 -9.01
C THR A 177 1.58 13.52 -9.71
N LEU A 178 0.78 12.83 -10.55
CA LEU A 178 1.25 11.68 -11.32
C LEU A 178 2.31 12.10 -12.36
N LYS A 179 2.09 13.21 -13.08
CA LYS A 179 3.05 13.75 -14.06
C LYS A 179 4.40 14.07 -13.44
N ASP A 180 4.40 14.64 -12.23
CA ASP A 180 5.63 15.01 -11.54
C ASP A 180 6.48 13.78 -11.16
N VAL A 181 5.85 12.66 -10.79
CA VAL A 181 6.53 11.44 -10.35
C VAL A 181 6.93 10.53 -11.53
N LEU A 182 6.13 10.52 -12.58
CA LEU A 182 6.24 9.61 -13.74
C LEU A 182 7.65 9.55 -14.37
N PRO A 183 8.43 10.64 -14.51
CA PRO A 183 9.77 10.61 -15.09
C PRO A 183 10.75 9.71 -14.34
N TYR A 184 10.52 9.49 -13.06
CA TYR A 184 11.43 8.75 -12.17
C TYR A 184 11.02 7.29 -11.98
N LEU A 185 9.93 6.83 -12.62
CA LEU A 185 9.42 5.47 -12.52
C LEU A 185 9.79 4.62 -13.73
N ASP A 186 10.22 3.39 -13.49
CA ASP A 186 10.41 2.37 -14.54
C ASP A 186 9.14 1.53 -14.73
N PHE A 187 8.40 1.23 -13.65
CA PHE A 187 7.15 0.48 -13.70
C PHE A 187 6.07 1.12 -12.83
N ILE A 188 4.82 0.98 -13.27
CA ILE A 188 3.64 1.49 -12.57
C ILE A 188 2.61 0.36 -12.47
N TYR A 189 2.28 -0.02 -11.25
CA TYR A 189 1.19 -0.94 -10.92
C TYR A 189 0.00 -0.10 -10.45
N ALA A 190 -1.02 -0.02 -11.30
CA ALA A 190 -2.17 0.87 -11.12
C ALA A 190 -3.43 0.06 -10.81
N ASP A 191 -4.01 0.28 -9.65
CA ASP A 191 -5.18 -0.46 -9.21
C ASP A 191 -6.49 0.14 -9.72
N LEU A 192 -7.30 -0.61 -10.47
CA LEU A 192 -8.71 -0.34 -10.72
C LEU A 192 -9.55 -1.42 -10.05
N LYS A 193 -10.02 -1.13 -8.85
CA LYS A 193 -10.63 -2.15 -7.98
C LYS A 193 -12.08 -2.46 -8.36
N ILE A 194 -12.87 -1.43 -8.64
CA ILE A 194 -14.29 -1.54 -9.04
C ILE A 194 -14.56 -0.54 -10.15
N PHE A 195 -15.20 -1.00 -11.23
CA PHE A 195 -15.53 -0.13 -12.37
C PHE A 195 -16.74 0.74 -12.11
N ASP A 196 -17.80 0.19 -11.49
CA ASP A 196 -19.00 0.93 -11.12
C ASP A 196 -18.67 2.02 -10.10
N ARG A 197 -19.05 3.26 -10.39
CA ARG A 197 -18.74 4.45 -9.61
C ARG A 197 -19.32 4.41 -8.21
N GLU A 198 -20.59 4.02 -8.10
CA GLU A 198 -21.32 4.07 -6.84
C GLU A 198 -20.86 2.93 -5.90
N LYS A 199 -20.64 1.73 -6.45
CA LYS A 199 -20.04 0.63 -5.70
C LYS A 199 -18.62 0.97 -5.27
N HIS A 200 -17.81 1.58 -6.15
CA HIS A 200 -16.46 2.02 -5.81
C HIS A 200 -16.51 2.99 -4.62
N LYS A 201 -17.34 4.05 -4.70
CA LYS A 201 -17.51 5.02 -3.62
C LYS A 201 -18.00 4.37 -2.32
N LYS A 202 -18.96 3.46 -2.43
CA LYS A 202 -19.51 2.73 -1.28
C LYS A 202 -18.44 1.95 -0.50
N TYR A 203 -17.58 1.23 -1.23
CA TYR A 203 -16.65 0.29 -0.61
C TYR A 203 -15.22 0.81 -0.41
N THR A 204 -14.85 1.89 -1.09
CA THR A 204 -13.51 2.49 -0.97
C THR A 204 -13.52 3.89 -0.37
N GLY A 205 -14.70 4.49 -0.20
CA GLY A 205 -14.89 5.84 0.33
C GLY A 205 -14.72 6.97 -0.68
N VAL A 206 -14.32 6.68 -1.93
CA VAL A 206 -14.08 7.69 -2.99
C VAL A 206 -14.66 7.27 -4.34
N SER A 207 -14.95 8.26 -5.21
CA SER A 207 -15.26 8.03 -6.63
C SER A 207 -14.03 7.50 -7.38
N ASN A 208 -14.25 6.74 -8.46
CA ASN A 208 -13.16 6.25 -9.32
C ASN A 208 -12.87 7.17 -10.52
N GLU A 209 -13.39 8.39 -10.54
CA GLU A 209 -13.23 9.31 -11.67
C GLU A 209 -11.77 9.72 -11.90
N PHE A 210 -11.06 10.14 -10.83
CA PHE A 210 -9.63 10.43 -10.92
C PHE A 210 -8.83 9.19 -11.31
N ILE A 211 -9.18 8.03 -10.77
CA ILE A 211 -8.52 6.75 -11.07
C ILE A 211 -8.62 6.44 -12.56
N LYS A 212 -9.82 6.45 -13.12
CA LYS A 212 -10.06 6.23 -14.56
C LYS A 212 -9.34 7.27 -15.42
N LYS A 213 -9.43 8.55 -15.05
CA LYS A 213 -8.73 9.63 -15.77
C LYS A 213 -7.21 9.39 -15.79
N ASN A 214 -6.62 9.01 -14.67
CA ASN A 214 -5.19 8.78 -14.55
C ASN A 214 -4.76 7.48 -15.24
N ILE A 215 -5.57 6.42 -15.22
CA ILE A 215 -5.34 5.22 -16.02
C ILE A 215 -5.31 5.56 -17.51
N LYS A 216 -6.31 6.33 -17.99
CA LYS A 216 -6.33 6.76 -19.39
C LYS A 216 -5.07 7.54 -19.75
N PHE A 217 -4.69 8.51 -18.92
CA PHE A 217 -3.45 9.28 -19.10
C PHE A 217 -2.21 8.37 -19.20
N LEU A 218 -2.08 7.38 -18.33
CA LEU A 218 -0.94 6.45 -18.34
C LEU A 218 -0.92 5.58 -19.60
N LEU A 219 -2.06 5.02 -19.99
CA LEU A 219 -2.18 4.12 -21.15
C LEU A 219 -2.05 4.86 -22.49
N GLU A 220 -2.22 6.19 -22.53
CA GLU A 220 -1.95 7.05 -23.67
C GLU A 220 -0.53 7.63 -23.66
N SER A 221 0.23 7.48 -22.56
CA SER A 221 1.58 8.05 -22.40
C SER A 221 2.66 7.21 -23.09
N SER A 222 3.88 7.76 -23.17
CA SER A 222 5.07 7.02 -23.63
C SER A 222 5.48 5.89 -22.67
N LYS A 223 4.93 5.84 -21.46
CA LYS A 223 5.20 4.81 -20.45
C LYS A 223 4.20 3.64 -20.48
N LYS A 224 3.23 3.64 -21.38
CA LYS A 224 2.13 2.64 -21.42
C LYS A 224 2.57 1.18 -21.35
N GLU A 225 3.71 0.83 -21.95
CA GLU A 225 4.24 -0.54 -21.92
C GLU A 225 4.74 -0.99 -20.54
N ASN A 226 5.03 -0.01 -19.68
CA ASN A 226 5.52 -0.23 -18.31
C ASN A 226 4.40 -0.09 -17.27
N VAL A 227 3.15 0.02 -17.72
CA VAL A 227 1.96 0.06 -16.88
C VAL A 227 1.34 -1.32 -16.79
N VAL A 228 1.03 -1.74 -15.58
CA VAL A 228 0.23 -2.93 -15.29
C VAL A 228 -1.01 -2.47 -14.54
N ILE A 229 -2.18 -2.72 -15.12
CA ILE A 229 -3.45 -2.48 -14.41
C ILE A 229 -3.73 -3.68 -13.53
N ARG A 230 -4.14 -3.46 -12.27
CA ARG A 230 -4.39 -4.54 -11.32
C ARG A 230 -5.78 -4.47 -10.73
N THR A 231 -6.38 -5.64 -10.53
CA THR A 231 -7.63 -5.77 -9.77
C THR A 231 -7.52 -6.88 -8.75
N PRO A 232 -7.58 -6.56 -7.44
CA PRO A 232 -7.64 -7.59 -6.41
C PRO A 232 -9.01 -8.26 -6.40
N MET A 233 -9.06 -9.58 -6.40
CA MET A 233 -10.28 -10.39 -6.35
C MET A 233 -10.73 -10.56 -4.90
N ILE A 234 -11.44 -9.58 -4.40
CA ILE A 234 -11.97 -9.61 -3.03
C ILE A 234 -13.37 -10.21 -3.07
N PRO A 235 -13.64 -11.33 -2.35
CA PRO A 235 -14.96 -11.91 -2.26
C PRO A 235 -16.02 -10.88 -1.89
N GLU A 236 -17.20 -10.97 -2.47
CA GLU A 236 -18.36 -10.07 -2.28
C GLU A 236 -18.18 -8.62 -2.80
N PHE A 237 -16.95 -8.13 -2.98
CA PHE A 237 -16.70 -6.71 -3.29
C PHE A 237 -16.21 -6.45 -4.71
N THR A 238 -15.21 -7.20 -5.19
CA THR A 238 -14.59 -6.94 -6.51
C THR A 238 -14.63 -8.16 -7.44
N ALA A 239 -14.70 -9.38 -6.87
CA ALA A 239 -14.60 -10.64 -7.58
C ALA A 239 -15.96 -11.06 -8.19
N TYR A 240 -16.47 -10.27 -9.15
CA TYR A 240 -17.69 -10.61 -9.89
C TYR A 240 -17.52 -10.32 -11.39
N GLU A 241 -18.17 -11.11 -12.20
CA GLU A 241 -18.00 -11.15 -13.67
C GLU A 241 -18.11 -9.77 -14.32
N GLU A 242 -19.17 -9.01 -14.00
CA GLU A 242 -19.41 -7.72 -14.65
C GLU A 242 -18.30 -6.71 -14.35
N ASN A 243 -17.71 -6.72 -13.13
CA ASN A 243 -16.60 -5.85 -12.79
C ASN A 243 -15.37 -6.12 -13.66
N ILE A 244 -15.00 -7.41 -13.80
CA ILE A 244 -13.84 -7.80 -14.62
C ILE A 244 -14.09 -7.44 -16.09
N LYS A 245 -15.29 -7.71 -16.60
CA LYS A 245 -15.71 -7.40 -17.96
C LYS A 245 -15.63 -5.90 -18.27
N GLU A 246 -16.20 -5.05 -17.42
CA GLU A 246 -16.18 -3.60 -17.62
C GLU A 246 -14.77 -3.02 -17.52
N ILE A 247 -13.96 -3.47 -16.54
CA ILE A 247 -12.55 -3.05 -16.44
C ILE A 247 -11.79 -3.47 -17.70
N SER A 248 -11.93 -4.73 -18.12
CA SER A 248 -11.22 -5.29 -19.26
C SER A 248 -11.53 -4.53 -20.55
N ARG A 249 -12.80 -4.25 -20.82
CA ARG A 249 -13.21 -3.45 -21.99
C ARG A 249 -12.61 -2.06 -21.94
N TYR A 250 -12.77 -1.38 -20.83
CA TYR A 250 -12.29 -0.02 -20.65
C TYR A 250 -10.78 0.11 -20.92
N ILE A 251 -9.95 -0.75 -20.33
CA ILE A 251 -8.49 -0.63 -20.47
C ILE A 251 -8.01 -1.12 -21.85
N SER A 252 -8.62 -2.16 -22.42
CA SER A 252 -8.26 -2.68 -23.74
C SER A 252 -8.67 -1.74 -24.89
N GLU A 253 -9.76 -0.99 -24.74
CA GLU A 253 -10.17 0.05 -25.70
C GLU A 253 -9.16 1.20 -25.75
N ILE A 254 -8.52 1.55 -24.63
CA ILE A 254 -7.49 2.61 -24.59
C ILE A 254 -6.16 2.08 -25.14
N TYR A 255 -5.72 0.92 -24.69
CA TYR A 255 -4.47 0.30 -25.12
C TYR A 255 -4.63 -1.23 -25.25
N PRO A 256 -4.77 -1.78 -26.48
CA PRO A 256 -5.05 -3.19 -26.73
C PRO A 256 -4.01 -4.18 -26.19
N ASP A 257 -2.77 -3.72 -25.96
CA ASP A 257 -1.67 -4.53 -25.44
C ASP A 257 -1.37 -4.27 -23.94
N VAL A 258 -2.35 -3.68 -23.22
CA VAL A 258 -2.24 -3.45 -21.78
C VAL A 258 -2.02 -4.76 -21.03
N LYS A 259 -1.14 -4.73 -20.03
CA LYS A 259 -0.99 -5.83 -19.07
C LYS A 259 -2.04 -5.68 -17.99
N TYR A 260 -2.83 -6.73 -17.79
CA TYR A 260 -3.83 -6.79 -16.75
C TYR A 260 -3.52 -7.91 -15.76
N GLU A 261 -3.31 -7.55 -14.50
CA GLU A 261 -2.99 -8.47 -13.43
C GLU A 261 -4.20 -8.65 -12.51
N ILE A 262 -4.60 -9.90 -12.34
CA ILE A 262 -5.68 -10.32 -11.47
C ILE A 262 -5.04 -10.91 -10.20
N LEU A 263 -5.16 -10.18 -9.09
CA LEU A 263 -4.56 -10.55 -7.81
C LEU A 263 -5.52 -11.40 -6.99
N ASN A 264 -5.01 -12.49 -6.41
CA ASN A 264 -5.82 -13.32 -5.54
C ASN A 264 -6.14 -12.60 -4.22
N TYR A 265 -7.21 -13.00 -3.56
CA TYR A 265 -7.53 -12.55 -2.22
C TYR A 265 -6.47 -13.01 -1.23
N ASN A 266 -6.01 -12.14 -0.35
CA ASN A 266 -5.08 -12.49 0.73
C ASN A 266 -5.78 -12.42 2.09
N PRO A 267 -6.03 -13.54 2.78
CA PRO A 267 -6.76 -13.59 4.05
C PRO A 267 -5.95 -13.06 5.25
N LEU A 268 -4.66 -12.78 5.10
CA LEU A 268 -3.78 -12.38 6.20
C LEU A 268 -4.05 -10.96 6.76
N ALA A 269 -4.89 -10.16 6.08
CA ALA A 269 -5.22 -8.81 6.54
C ALA A 269 -5.91 -8.78 7.92
N GLU A 270 -6.70 -9.79 8.27
CA GLU A 270 -7.45 -9.86 9.52
C GLU A 270 -6.57 -9.62 10.74
N SER A 271 -5.39 -10.23 10.79
CA SER A 271 -4.42 -10.03 11.88
C SER A 271 -3.98 -8.57 12.06
N LYS A 272 -3.88 -7.82 10.96
CA LYS A 272 -3.53 -6.40 11.00
C LYS A 272 -4.67 -5.53 11.53
N TYR A 273 -5.92 -5.91 11.25
CA TYR A 273 -7.09 -5.27 11.85
C TYR A 273 -7.11 -5.48 13.36
N GLU A 274 -6.83 -6.70 13.84
CA GLU A 274 -6.67 -6.96 15.27
C GLU A 274 -5.57 -6.09 15.90
N MET A 275 -4.38 -6.01 15.28
CA MET A 275 -3.26 -5.19 15.76
C MET A 275 -3.61 -3.71 15.85
N THR A 276 -4.43 -3.20 14.92
CA THR A 276 -4.86 -1.79 14.89
C THR A 276 -6.11 -1.52 15.73
N GLY A 277 -6.77 -2.57 16.23
CA GLY A 277 -8.03 -2.48 16.99
C GLY A 277 -9.22 -2.05 16.13
N LYS A 278 -9.19 -2.38 14.85
CA LYS A 278 -10.27 -2.14 13.88
C LYS A 278 -11.04 -3.42 13.62
N GLU A 279 -12.29 -3.30 13.17
CA GLU A 279 -13.10 -4.42 12.71
C GLU A 279 -12.76 -4.74 11.25
N TYR A 280 -12.66 -6.04 10.93
CA TYR A 280 -12.48 -6.50 9.56
C TYR A 280 -13.83 -6.63 8.87
N CYS A 281 -13.87 -6.46 7.54
CA CYS A 281 -15.13 -6.44 6.78
C CYS A 281 -15.84 -7.80 6.66
N PHE A 282 -15.14 -8.89 6.91
CA PHE A 282 -15.71 -10.23 6.85
C PHE A 282 -16.00 -10.75 8.27
N GLU A 283 -17.22 -11.23 8.51
CA GLU A 283 -17.56 -11.92 9.75
C GLU A 283 -16.80 -13.25 9.87
N LYS A 284 -16.71 -13.97 8.74
CA LYS A 284 -15.87 -15.16 8.58
C LYS A 284 -14.92 -14.93 7.41
N ASN A 285 -13.63 -14.86 7.71
CA ASN A 285 -12.60 -14.60 6.72
C ASN A 285 -12.60 -15.68 5.61
N PRO A 286 -12.88 -15.32 4.34
CA PRO A 286 -12.93 -16.28 3.25
C PRO A 286 -11.53 -16.85 2.93
N PRO A 287 -11.45 -18.05 2.35
CA PRO A 287 -10.19 -18.60 1.87
C PRO A 287 -9.72 -17.89 0.58
N LEU A 288 -8.49 -18.15 0.20
CA LEU A 288 -7.96 -17.85 -1.14
C LEU A 288 -8.84 -18.51 -2.21
N TYR A 289 -8.97 -17.84 -3.35
CA TYR A 289 -9.49 -18.48 -4.55
C TYR A 289 -8.56 -19.59 -5.04
N THR A 290 -9.14 -20.67 -5.52
CA THR A 290 -8.42 -21.77 -6.16
C THR A 290 -7.82 -21.32 -7.50
N LYS A 291 -6.83 -22.06 -8.00
CA LYS A 291 -6.24 -21.80 -9.33
C LYS A 291 -7.27 -21.84 -10.45
N GLU A 292 -8.28 -22.68 -10.34
CA GLU A 292 -9.36 -22.80 -11.32
C GLU A 292 -10.26 -21.57 -11.30
N GLU A 293 -10.68 -21.10 -10.13
CA GLU A 293 -11.45 -19.87 -9.99
C GLU A 293 -10.68 -18.65 -10.51
N MET A 294 -9.40 -18.51 -10.17
CA MET A 294 -8.55 -17.44 -10.69
C MET A 294 -8.40 -17.51 -12.22
N LYS A 295 -8.26 -18.72 -12.78
CA LYS A 295 -8.25 -18.92 -14.23
C LYS A 295 -9.57 -18.51 -14.88
N ASN A 296 -10.71 -18.76 -14.22
CA ASN A 296 -12.02 -18.33 -14.73
C ASN A 296 -12.12 -16.79 -14.77
N PHE A 297 -11.61 -16.07 -13.79
CA PHE A 297 -11.51 -14.62 -13.85
C PHE A 297 -10.64 -14.14 -15.02
N GLY A 298 -9.51 -14.81 -15.26
CA GLY A 298 -8.66 -14.56 -16.44
C GLY A 298 -9.40 -14.77 -17.76
N ASN A 299 -10.16 -15.87 -17.88
CA ASN A 299 -10.95 -16.16 -19.08
C ASN A 299 -12.01 -15.08 -19.36
N ILE A 300 -12.61 -14.50 -18.31
CA ILE A 300 -13.55 -13.37 -18.45
C ILE A 300 -12.82 -12.16 -19.04
N ALA A 301 -11.63 -11.85 -18.52
CA ALA A 301 -10.84 -10.73 -19.00
C ALA A 301 -10.41 -10.92 -20.47
N GLU A 302 -9.95 -12.10 -20.85
CA GLU A 302 -9.56 -12.45 -22.22
C GLU A 302 -10.71 -12.29 -23.21
N LYS A 303 -11.90 -12.83 -22.89
CA LYS A 303 -13.12 -12.69 -23.71
C LYS A 303 -13.57 -11.23 -23.89
N ASN A 304 -13.10 -10.32 -23.02
CA ASN A 304 -13.44 -8.90 -23.05
C ASN A 304 -12.26 -8.00 -23.48
N GLY A 305 -11.33 -8.54 -24.27
CA GLY A 305 -10.34 -7.77 -25.05
C GLY A 305 -8.93 -7.74 -24.48
N ILE A 306 -8.66 -8.35 -23.32
CA ILE A 306 -7.31 -8.39 -22.75
C ILE A 306 -6.48 -9.48 -23.40
N LYS A 307 -5.31 -9.12 -23.94
CA LYS A 307 -4.36 -10.05 -24.57
C LYS A 307 -3.23 -10.50 -23.62
N LYS A 308 -2.87 -9.67 -22.66
CA LYS A 308 -1.74 -9.91 -21.74
C LYS A 308 -2.26 -9.98 -20.30
N ILE A 309 -2.65 -11.17 -19.88
CA ILE A 309 -3.20 -11.45 -18.55
C ILE A 309 -2.12 -12.03 -17.67
N ILE A 310 -2.01 -11.51 -16.45
CA ILE A 310 -1.17 -12.03 -15.38
C ILE A 310 -2.13 -12.50 -14.27
N ILE A 311 -2.00 -13.74 -13.84
CA ILE A 311 -2.83 -14.32 -12.78
C ILE A 311 -1.92 -14.69 -11.62
N GLU A 312 -2.16 -14.09 -10.48
CA GLU A 312 -1.49 -14.48 -9.23
C GLU A 312 -2.06 -15.84 -8.78
N SER A 313 -1.16 -16.79 -8.54
CA SER A 313 -1.51 -18.18 -8.23
C SER A 313 -1.26 -18.53 -6.76
#